data_5fd7656cae769a4413ec1a43336c642a
#
_entry.id   5fd7656cae769a4413ec1a43336c642a
#
_cell.length_a   1.000
_cell.length_b   1.000
_cell.length_c   1.000
_cell.angle_alpha   90.00
_cell.angle_beta   90.00
_cell.angle_gamma   90.00
#
_symmetry.space_group_name_H-M   'P 1'
#
loop_
_entity.id
_entity.type
_entity.pdbx_description
1 polymer ?
#
loop_
_entity_poly.entity_id
_entity_poly.type
_entity_poly.pdbx_seq_one_letter_code
_entity_poly.pdbx_strand_id
1 'polypeptide(L)'
;MGIDPGVATVGFGVIDSERGKQRFVRCGVITTPANTPLSNRLDRIYSDLGELIRIFNPDAAAVEELFFNTNITTGISVAEGRGVILLSCFHAGVPIYEYTPLQVKQAVVGYGRAEKSQVIDMVKRILQLPSAPKPDDAADAVAIALCHARSATSRLMQQGGNGCSTI
;
A
#
# COMPACT_ATOMS: atom_id res chain seq x y z
N MET A 1 6.50 -2.81 0.26
CA MET A 1 5.54 -2.44 1.33
C MET A 1 4.37 -1.70 0.71
N GLY A 2 3.12 -2.03 1.05
CA GLY A 2 1.92 -1.26 0.68
C GLY A 2 1.44 -0.44 1.87
N ILE A 3 0.91 0.76 1.61
CA ILE A 3 0.47 1.71 2.63
C ILE A 3 -0.89 2.26 2.22
N ASP A 4 -1.87 2.13 3.11
CA ASP A 4 -3.20 2.71 3.01
C ASP A 4 -3.25 3.98 3.88
N PRO A 5 -3.29 5.19 3.27
CA PRO A 5 -3.16 6.44 3.99
C PRO A 5 -4.40 6.81 4.80
N GLY A 6 -4.20 7.13 6.06
CA GLY A 6 -5.20 7.72 6.93
C GLY A 6 -4.55 8.56 8.03
N VAL A 7 -5.33 9.28 8.83
CA VAL A 7 -4.82 9.96 10.03
C VAL A 7 -5.19 9.20 11.29
N ALA A 8 -6.41 8.69 11.39
CA ALA A 8 -6.81 7.88 12.53
C ALA A 8 -6.12 6.51 12.51
N THR A 9 -6.01 5.94 11.33
CA THR A 9 -5.41 4.64 11.08
C THR A 9 -4.64 4.70 9.77
N VAL A 10 -3.40 4.25 9.76
CA VAL A 10 -2.60 4.00 8.55
C VAL A 10 -2.41 2.50 8.45
N GLY A 11 -2.90 1.90 7.38
CA GLY A 11 -2.64 0.50 7.09
C GLY A 11 -1.24 0.29 6.52
N PHE A 12 -0.58 -0.80 6.90
CA PHE A 12 0.65 -1.25 6.24
C PHE A 12 0.60 -2.75 5.95
N GLY A 13 1.16 -3.13 4.79
CA GLY A 13 1.27 -4.52 4.37
C GLY A 13 2.61 -4.79 3.72
N VAL A 14 3.32 -5.83 4.15
CA VAL A 14 4.63 -6.22 3.62
C VAL A 14 4.51 -7.59 2.97
N ILE A 15 4.95 -7.69 1.74
CA ILE A 15 5.05 -8.93 1.00
C ILE A 15 6.43 -9.05 0.37
N ASP A 16 6.93 -10.26 0.23
CA ASP A 16 8.04 -10.57 -0.68
C ASP A 16 7.47 -10.91 -2.05
N SER A 17 8.13 -10.43 -3.11
CA SER A 17 7.77 -10.78 -4.48
C SER A 17 9.01 -11.20 -5.25
N GLU A 18 9.12 -12.48 -5.54
CA GLU A 18 10.24 -13.03 -6.28
C GLU A 18 9.72 -13.91 -7.44
N ARG A 19 10.19 -13.62 -8.66
CA ARG A 19 9.87 -14.39 -9.89
C ARG A 19 8.37 -14.62 -10.10
N GLY A 20 7.55 -13.58 -9.78
CA GLY A 20 6.10 -13.65 -9.94
C GLY A 20 5.35 -14.35 -8.79
N LYS A 21 6.05 -14.89 -7.79
CA LYS A 21 5.46 -15.44 -6.57
C LYS A 21 5.44 -14.37 -5.48
N GLN A 22 4.29 -14.19 -4.84
CA GLN A 22 4.12 -13.29 -3.70
C GLN A 22 3.99 -14.11 -2.42
N ARG A 23 4.69 -13.69 -1.37
CA ARG A 23 4.65 -14.27 -0.04
C ARG A 23 4.31 -13.18 0.98
N PHE A 24 3.38 -13.47 1.85
CA PHE A 24 3.03 -12.60 2.97
C PHE A 24 4.16 -12.58 4.00
N VAL A 25 4.51 -11.37 4.45
CA VAL A 25 5.51 -11.17 5.52
C VAL A 25 4.80 -10.65 6.77
N ARG A 26 4.14 -9.49 6.68
CA ARG A 26 3.47 -8.85 7.81
C ARG A 26 2.42 -7.87 7.34
N CYS A 27 1.43 -7.60 8.17
CA CYS A 27 0.55 -6.44 8.04
C CYS A 27 0.13 -5.93 9.41
N GLY A 28 -0.39 -4.73 9.45
CA GLY A 28 -0.90 -4.11 10.65
C GLY A 28 -1.35 -2.67 10.40
N VAL A 29 -1.52 -1.95 11.48
CA VAL A 29 -1.94 -0.54 11.44
C VAL A 29 -1.12 0.31 12.41
N ILE A 30 -0.86 1.56 12.02
CA ILE A 30 -0.45 2.64 12.90
C ILE A 30 -1.73 3.37 13.31
N THR A 31 -1.98 3.51 14.60
CA THR A 31 -3.16 4.21 15.11
C THR A 31 -2.77 5.48 15.86
N THR A 32 -3.57 6.53 15.67
CA THR A 32 -3.38 7.79 16.39
C THR A 32 -4.65 8.16 17.16
N PRO A 33 -4.55 8.61 18.43
CA PRO A 33 -5.72 8.97 19.22
C PRO A 33 -6.47 10.18 18.66
N ALA A 34 -7.81 10.11 18.62
CA ALA A 34 -8.66 11.19 18.07
C ALA A 34 -8.55 12.52 18.84
N ASN A 35 -8.32 12.46 20.16
CA ASN A 35 -8.27 13.63 21.04
C ASN A 35 -6.86 14.25 21.15
N THR A 36 -5.99 13.99 20.20
CA THR A 36 -4.63 14.55 20.15
C THR A 36 -4.54 15.60 19.05
N PRO A 37 -3.78 16.70 19.24
CA PRO A 37 -3.53 17.67 18.18
C PRO A 37 -3.03 16.99 16.90
N LEU A 38 -3.46 17.50 15.75
CA LEU A 38 -3.12 16.90 14.45
C LEU A 38 -1.60 16.78 14.25
N SER A 39 -0.85 17.80 14.64
CA SER A 39 0.63 17.78 14.57
C SER A 39 1.25 16.58 15.28
N ASN A 40 0.75 16.23 16.47
CA ASN A 40 1.26 15.09 17.24
C ASN A 40 0.86 13.76 16.57
N ARG A 41 -0.30 13.71 15.92
CA ARG A 41 -0.74 12.53 15.15
C ARG A 41 0.15 12.34 13.92
N LEU A 42 0.46 13.42 13.21
CA LEU A 42 1.34 13.40 12.05
C LEU A 42 2.78 12.98 12.43
N ASP A 43 3.31 13.52 13.53
CA ASP A 43 4.61 13.14 14.07
C ASP A 43 4.68 11.65 14.40
N ARG A 44 3.62 11.12 15.05
CA ARG A 44 3.51 9.68 15.33
C ARG A 44 3.50 8.84 14.07
N ILE A 45 2.71 9.24 13.04
CA ILE A 45 2.69 8.55 11.76
C ILE A 45 4.10 8.52 11.15
N TYR A 46 4.79 9.65 11.14
CA TYR A 46 6.15 9.77 10.62
C TYR A 46 7.11 8.82 11.34
N SER A 47 7.10 8.85 12.67
CA SER A 47 8.03 8.08 13.51
C SER A 47 7.76 6.57 13.42
N ASP A 48 6.50 6.15 13.59
CA ASP A 48 6.12 4.72 13.56
C ASP A 48 6.34 4.12 12.16
N LEU A 49 6.02 4.86 11.08
CA LEU A 49 6.29 4.40 9.72
C LEU A 49 7.78 4.32 9.43
N GLY A 50 8.58 5.28 9.88
CA GLY A 50 10.03 5.26 9.76
C GLY A 50 10.64 4.04 10.46
N GLU A 51 10.11 3.67 11.63
CA GLU A 51 10.53 2.45 12.32
C GLU A 51 10.16 1.18 11.54
N LEU A 52 8.93 1.10 11.01
CA LEU A 52 8.51 -0.03 10.18
C LEU A 52 9.38 -0.17 8.92
N ILE A 53 9.70 0.94 8.26
CA ILE A 53 10.60 0.92 7.10
C ILE A 53 11.99 0.40 7.50
N ARG A 54 12.53 0.84 8.63
CA ARG A 54 13.82 0.37 9.14
C ARG A 54 13.81 -1.13 9.47
N ILE A 55 12.71 -1.64 10.05
CA ILE A 55 12.57 -3.06 10.43
C ILE A 55 12.46 -3.95 9.20
N PHE A 56 11.61 -3.56 8.23
CA PHE A 56 11.30 -4.42 7.07
C PHE A 56 12.19 -4.15 5.88
N ASN A 57 12.91 -3.02 5.84
CA ASN A 57 13.81 -2.59 4.78
C ASN A 57 13.24 -2.85 3.37
N PRO A 58 12.08 -2.29 3.02
CA PRO A 58 11.42 -2.59 1.76
C PRO A 58 12.15 -1.97 0.56
N ASP A 59 12.24 -2.69 -0.56
CA ASP A 59 12.79 -2.18 -1.83
C ASP A 59 11.90 -1.11 -2.47
N ALA A 60 10.62 -1.04 -2.09
CA ALA A 60 9.66 -0.08 -2.61
C ALA A 60 8.50 0.11 -1.65
N ALA A 61 7.94 1.32 -1.63
CA ALA A 61 6.69 1.68 -0.98
C ALA A 61 5.62 1.96 -2.04
N ALA A 62 4.48 1.28 -1.93
CA ALA A 62 3.30 1.52 -2.75
C ALA A 62 2.25 2.20 -1.88
N VAL A 63 1.76 3.36 -2.32
CA VAL A 63 0.82 4.19 -1.55
C VAL A 63 -0.44 4.41 -2.38
N GLU A 64 -1.62 4.33 -1.75
CA GLU A 64 -2.86 4.64 -2.44
C GLU A 64 -2.99 6.14 -2.71
N GLU A 65 -3.46 6.48 -3.92
CA GLU A 65 -3.82 7.85 -4.28
C GLU A 65 -5.14 8.25 -3.59
N LEU A 66 -5.23 9.52 -3.19
CA LEU A 66 -6.46 10.06 -2.63
C LEU A 66 -7.44 10.47 -3.72
N PHE A 67 -8.68 9.99 -3.60
CA PHE A 67 -9.81 10.47 -4.39
C PHE A 67 -10.80 11.20 -3.50
N PHE A 68 -10.94 12.49 -3.71
CA PHE A 68 -11.89 13.33 -2.98
C PHE A 68 -13.29 13.19 -3.58
N ASN A 69 -14.12 12.31 -3.01
CA ASN A 69 -15.48 12.11 -3.56
C ASN A 69 -16.56 13.01 -2.95
N THR A 70 -16.57 13.35 -1.67
CA THR A 70 -17.70 14.11 -1.08
C THR A 70 -17.42 14.82 0.25
N ASN A 71 -16.41 14.48 1.01
CA ASN A 71 -16.17 15.08 2.32
C ASN A 71 -14.80 15.77 2.38
N ILE A 72 -14.78 17.06 2.01
CA ILE A 72 -13.56 17.86 1.89
C ILE A 72 -12.81 17.96 3.22
N THR A 73 -13.53 18.10 4.34
CA THR A 73 -12.88 18.28 5.67
C THR A 73 -12.07 17.06 6.10
N THR A 74 -12.63 15.87 5.94
CA THR A 74 -11.93 14.62 6.22
C THR A 74 -10.80 14.39 5.20
N GLY A 75 -11.03 14.78 3.94
CA GLY A 75 -10.07 14.68 2.86
C GLY A 75 -8.79 15.48 3.10
N ILE A 76 -8.90 16.68 3.68
CA ILE A 76 -7.72 17.52 4.00
C ILE A 76 -6.83 16.80 5.01
N SER A 77 -7.38 16.32 6.12
CA SER A 77 -6.58 15.63 7.14
C SER A 77 -5.92 14.36 6.59
N VAL A 78 -6.61 13.60 5.74
CA VAL A 78 -6.04 12.42 5.10
C VAL A 78 -4.90 12.81 4.14
N ALA A 79 -5.05 13.93 3.40
CA ALA A 79 -3.99 14.45 2.53
C ALA A 79 -2.74 14.87 3.33
N GLU A 80 -2.93 15.50 4.49
CA GLU A 80 -1.82 15.85 5.40
C GLU A 80 -1.10 14.60 5.91
N GLY A 81 -1.85 13.58 6.35
CA GLY A 81 -1.28 12.29 6.77
C GLY A 81 -0.53 11.60 5.64
N ARG A 82 -1.10 11.61 4.42
CA ARG A 82 -0.45 11.04 3.24
C ARG A 82 0.84 11.80 2.88
N GLY A 83 0.86 13.13 2.99
CA GLY A 83 2.07 13.93 2.79
C GLY A 83 3.19 13.50 3.73
N VAL A 84 2.87 13.23 5.00
CA VAL A 84 3.82 12.74 6.01
C VAL A 84 4.32 11.32 5.67
N ILE A 85 3.45 10.43 5.18
CA ILE A 85 3.81 9.08 4.72
C ILE A 85 4.83 9.17 3.58
N LEU A 86 4.56 10.00 2.55
CA LEU A 86 5.48 10.19 1.43
C LEU A 86 6.83 10.75 1.89
N LEU A 87 6.82 11.72 2.81
CA LEU A 87 8.03 12.31 3.37
C LEU A 87 8.84 11.28 4.17
N SER A 88 8.20 10.43 4.97
CA SER A 88 8.87 9.35 5.71
C SER A 88 9.56 8.36 4.77
N CYS A 89 8.87 7.91 3.72
CA CYS A 89 9.46 7.05 2.69
C CYS A 89 10.63 7.71 1.97
N PHE A 90 10.50 9.00 1.61
CA PHE A 90 11.55 9.76 0.95
C PHE A 90 12.81 9.88 1.82
N HIS A 91 12.66 10.23 3.10
CA HIS A 91 13.80 10.34 4.03
C HIS A 91 14.48 9.00 4.29
N ALA A 92 13.72 7.91 4.23
CA ALA A 92 14.26 6.56 4.32
C ALA A 92 14.93 6.07 3.01
N GLY A 93 14.90 6.86 1.93
CA GLY A 93 15.46 6.48 0.64
C GLY A 93 14.69 5.38 -0.09
N VAL A 94 13.43 5.12 0.29
CA VAL A 94 12.59 4.07 -0.32
C VAL A 94 11.87 4.63 -1.54
N PRO A 95 12.00 4.03 -2.73
CA PRO A 95 11.26 4.42 -3.92
C PRO A 95 9.75 4.33 -3.71
N ILE A 96 9.02 5.38 -4.12
CA ILE A 96 7.57 5.49 -3.91
C ILE A 96 6.84 5.26 -5.23
N TYR A 97 5.79 4.45 -5.19
CA TYR A 97 4.87 4.19 -6.29
C TYR A 97 3.44 4.43 -5.84
N GLU A 98 2.65 5.09 -6.67
CA GLU A 98 1.30 5.49 -6.34
C GLU A 98 0.29 4.74 -7.20
N TYR A 99 -0.83 4.34 -6.60
CA TYR A 99 -1.87 3.55 -7.26
C TYR A 99 -3.26 4.07 -6.91
N THR A 100 -4.11 4.20 -7.90
CA THR A 100 -5.53 4.52 -7.67
C THR A 100 -6.27 3.32 -7.07
N PRO A 101 -7.38 3.53 -6.33
CA PRO A 101 -8.23 2.44 -5.85
C PRO A 101 -8.72 1.51 -6.97
N LEU A 102 -8.96 2.07 -8.16
CA LEU A 102 -9.35 1.29 -9.34
C LEU A 102 -8.23 0.37 -9.82
N GLN A 103 -6.98 0.85 -9.84
CA GLN A 103 -5.82 0.04 -10.22
C GLN A 103 -5.57 -1.09 -9.22
N VAL A 104 -5.74 -0.82 -7.91
CA VAL A 104 -5.61 -1.85 -6.86
C VAL A 104 -6.65 -2.94 -7.07
N LYS A 105 -7.93 -2.59 -7.23
CA LYS A 105 -8.99 -3.55 -7.50
C LYS A 105 -8.75 -4.36 -8.77
N GLN A 106 -8.38 -3.69 -9.86
CA GLN A 106 -8.07 -4.34 -11.14
C GLN A 106 -6.91 -5.33 -10.99
N ALA A 107 -5.85 -4.96 -10.28
CA ALA A 107 -4.69 -5.82 -10.10
C ALA A 107 -4.98 -7.03 -9.22
N VAL A 108 -5.81 -6.90 -8.18
CA VAL A 108 -6.07 -7.96 -7.20
C VAL A 108 -7.21 -8.88 -7.67
N VAL A 109 -8.33 -8.31 -8.13
CA VAL A 109 -9.55 -9.06 -8.46
C VAL A 109 -9.71 -9.27 -9.97
N GLY A 110 -9.10 -8.41 -10.80
CA GLY A 110 -9.22 -8.46 -12.26
C GLY A 110 -10.21 -7.44 -12.83
N TYR A 111 -10.99 -6.73 -12.01
CA TYR A 111 -11.90 -5.67 -12.44
C TYR A 111 -12.04 -4.55 -11.40
N GLY A 112 -12.20 -3.31 -11.87
CA GLY A 112 -12.12 -2.10 -11.02
C GLY A 112 -13.36 -1.81 -10.15
N ARG A 113 -14.52 -2.48 -10.40
CA ARG A 113 -15.76 -2.31 -9.63
C ARG A 113 -15.94 -3.34 -8.52
N ALA A 114 -14.87 -4.06 -8.16
CA ALA A 114 -14.90 -5.04 -7.10
C ALA A 114 -15.30 -4.40 -5.75
N GLU A 115 -16.11 -5.11 -4.98
CA GLU A 115 -16.44 -4.73 -3.62
C GLU A 115 -15.25 -4.99 -2.67
N LYS A 116 -15.20 -4.30 -1.54
CA LYS A 116 -14.14 -4.46 -0.54
C LYS A 116 -13.99 -5.91 -0.07
N SER A 117 -15.09 -6.58 0.18
CA SER A 117 -15.12 -7.99 0.57
C SER A 117 -14.44 -8.92 -0.43
N GLN A 118 -14.62 -8.64 -1.72
CA GLN A 118 -14.02 -9.42 -2.81
C GLN A 118 -12.50 -9.19 -2.89
N VAL A 119 -12.04 -7.96 -2.66
CA VAL A 119 -10.62 -7.65 -2.60
C VAL A 119 -9.95 -8.38 -1.44
N ILE A 120 -10.55 -8.33 -0.25
CA ILE A 120 -10.04 -9.01 0.96
C ILE A 120 -9.98 -10.53 0.76
N ASP A 121 -11.04 -11.14 0.21
CA ASP A 121 -11.06 -12.59 -0.07
C ASP A 121 -9.97 -12.97 -1.10
N MET A 122 -9.79 -12.14 -2.13
CA MET A 122 -8.76 -12.40 -3.13
C MET A 122 -7.34 -12.24 -2.57
N VAL A 123 -7.08 -11.24 -1.72
CA VAL A 123 -5.81 -11.11 -0.97
C VAL A 123 -5.50 -12.37 -0.19
N LYS A 124 -6.49 -12.88 0.56
CA LYS A 124 -6.36 -14.13 1.31
C LYS A 124 -5.98 -15.31 0.40
N ARG A 125 -6.66 -15.44 -0.74
CA ARG A 125 -6.40 -16.55 -1.70
C ARG A 125 -5.04 -16.45 -2.37
N ILE A 126 -4.66 -15.25 -2.85
CA ILE A 126 -3.38 -15.04 -3.55
C ILE A 126 -2.21 -15.38 -2.62
N LEU A 127 -2.27 -14.94 -1.38
CA LEU A 127 -1.22 -15.16 -0.39
C LEU A 127 -1.39 -16.44 0.44
N GLN A 128 -2.42 -17.25 0.13
CA GLN A 128 -2.73 -18.53 0.79
C GLN A 128 -2.81 -18.40 2.32
N LEU A 129 -3.43 -17.31 2.80
CA LEU A 129 -3.55 -17.06 4.22
C LEU A 129 -4.65 -17.91 4.86
N PRO A 130 -4.49 -18.35 6.13
CA PRO A 130 -5.53 -19.11 6.85
C PRO A 130 -6.76 -18.26 7.12
N SER A 131 -6.58 -16.94 7.30
CA SER A 131 -7.64 -15.96 7.51
C SER A 131 -7.32 -14.65 6.79
N ALA A 132 -8.35 -13.85 6.53
CA ALA A 132 -8.16 -12.52 5.95
C ALA A 132 -7.35 -11.63 6.92
N PRO A 133 -6.47 -10.74 6.39
CA PRO A 133 -5.80 -9.74 7.21
C PRO A 133 -6.81 -8.85 7.95
N LYS A 134 -6.47 -8.48 9.19
CA LYS A 134 -7.28 -7.57 10.02
C LYS A 134 -6.37 -6.55 10.70
N PRO A 135 -6.89 -5.33 10.99
CA PRO A 135 -8.18 -4.78 10.53
C PRO A 135 -8.22 -4.54 9.01
N ASP A 136 -9.33 -4.00 8.50
CA ASP A 136 -9.55 -3.78 7.07
C ASP A 136 -8.46 -2.93 6.41
N ASP A 137 -8.01 -1.85 7.08
CA ASP A 137 -6.93 -0.98 6.58
C ASP A 137 -5.62 -1.77 6.33
N ALA A 138 -5.34 -2.79 7.16
CA ALA A 138 -4.21 -3.68 6.95
C ALA A 138 -4.41 -4.58 5.70
N ALA A 139 -5.64 -5.02 5.44
CA ALA A 139 -5.95 -5.80 4.24
C ALA A 139 -5.84 -4.93 2.97
N ASP A 140 -6.31 -3.69 3.03
CA ASP A 140 -6.20 -2.73 1.93
C ASP A 140 -4.72 -2.44 1.62
N ALA A 141 -3.89 -2.23 2.63
CA ALA A 141 -2.45 -2.05 2.46
C ALA A 141 -1.76 -3.28 1.82
N VAL A 142 -2.16 -4.50 2.18
CA VAL A 142 -1.66 -5.72 1.51
C VAL A 142 -2.11 -5.77 0.05
N ALA A 143 -3.35 -5.36 -0.26
CA ALA A 143 -3.83 -5.28 -1.64
C ALA A 143 -3.02 -4.27 -2.47
N ILE A 144 -2.65 -3.12 -1.90
CA ILE A 144 -1.78 -2.12 -2.53
C ILE A 144 -0.38 -2.71 -2.81
N ALA A 145 0.20 -3.45 -1.87
CA ALA A 145 1.47 -4.15 -2.07
C ALA A 145 1.40 -5.17 -3.22
N LEU A 146 0.32 -5.95 -3.29
CA LEU A 146 0.07 -6.90 -4.39
C LEU A 146 -0.09 -6.19 -5.74
N CYS A 147 -0.78 -5.04 -5.77
CA CYS A 147 -0.91 -4.23 -6.98
C CYS A 147 0.48 -3.83 -7.51
N HIS A 148 1.35 -3.34 -6.64
CA HIS A 148 2.71 -2.97 -7.02
C HIS A 148 3.52 -4.16 -7.54
N ALA A 149 3.53 -5.29 -6.82
CA ALA A 149 4.28 -6.48 -7.21
C ALA A 149 3.89 -7.00 -8.59
N ARG A 150 2.60 -6.97 -8.93
CA ARG A 150 2.09 -7.40 -10.24
C ARG A 150 2.41 -6.39 -11.35
N SER A 151 2.30 -5.09 -11.05
CA SER A 151 2.65 -4.03 -12.01
C SER A 151 4.14 -4.01 -12.33
N ALA A 152 5.00 -4.23 -11.34
CA ALA A 152 6.45 -4.33 -11.53
C ALA A 152 6.83 -5.54 -12.39
N THR A 153 6.22 -6.69 -12.14
CA THR A 153 6.43 -7.92 -12.95
C THR A 153 6.04 -7.68 -14.41
N SER A 154 4.90 -7.04 -14.67
CA SER A 154 4.45 -6.71 -16.01
C SER A 154 5.41 -5.79 -16.76
N ARG A 155 5.95 -4.78 -16.08
CA ARG A 155 6.96 -3.87 -16.67
C ARG A 155 8.26 -4.58 -17.02
N LEU A 156 8.74 -5.46 -16.17
CA LEU A 156 9.95 -6.26 -16.43
C LEU A 156 9.76 -7.20 -17.62
N MET A 157 8.60 -7.84 -17.75
CA MET A 157 8.29 -8.71 -18.89
C MET A 157 8.21 -7.92 -20.20
N GLN A 158 7.66 -6.70 -20.19
CA GLN A 158 7.63 -5.84 -21.38
C GLN A 158 9.01 -5.35 -21.81
N GLN A 159 9.92 -5.07 -20.88
CA GLN A 159 11.28 -4.66 -21.16
C GLN A 159 12.14 -5.83 -21.68
N GLY A 160 11.93 -7.05 -21.19
CA GLY A 160 12.62 -8.26 -21.65
C GLY A 160 12.20 -8.74 -23.03
N GLY A 161 10.96 -8.39 -23.49
CA GLY A 161 10.43 -8.77 -24.80
C GLY A 161 10.96 -7.93 -25.97
N ASN A 162 11.53 -6.77 -25.73
CA ASN A 162 12.08 -5.89 -26.79
C ASN A 162 13.55 -6.17 -27.15
N GLY A 163 14.14 -7.20 -26.60
CA GLY A 163 15.56 -7.57 -26.80
C GLY A 163 15.84 -8.56 -27.93
N CYS A 164 14.84 -8.93 -28.74
CA CYS A 164 15.06 -9.90 -29.81
C CYS A 164 14.45 -9.41 -31.14
N SER A 165 15.10 -8.42 -31.76
CA SER A 165 14.93 -8.13 -33.19
C SER A 165 16.03 -7.21 -33.64
N THR A 166 17.18 -7.75 -34.01
CA THR A 166 17.99 -7.24 -35.15
C THR A 166 19.08 -8.27 -35.44
N ILE A 167 18.86 -9.08 -36.42
CA ILE A 167 19.89 -9.51 -37.37
C ILE A 167 19.29 -9.25 -38.74
#